data_ad98822b2742c0c3dd074b1744e37771
#
_entry.id   ad98822b2742c0c3dd074b1744e37771
#
_cell.length_a   1.000
_cell.length_b   1.000
_cell.length_c   1.000
_cell.angle_alpha   90.00
_cell.angle_beta   90.00
_cell.angle_gamma   90.00
#
_symmetry.space_group_name_H-M   'P 1'
#
loop_
_entity.id
_entity.type
_entity.pdbx_description
1 polymer ?
#
loop_
_entity_poly.entity_id
_entity_poly.type
_entity_poly.pdbx_seq_one_letter_code
_entity_poly.pdbx_strand_id
1 'polypeptide(L)'
;MIMRHRGLTATGLVLGAALSAAPGHAANRDVTSTVDAVTVYPDGASVTRVIALDLPAGDTTAIAKDFPLGLDASSLRVEGEAGAKLVIGTVDAKPPRAAPSANVPEIDKRIESLKDERANLDGAIAAALARKKFAERFAAASPAGLGEKGEARPVAEWRNAFAAVGEEVGQADAAIRDAERKQRDIDREITRLQADRADKPPSKLEVQIELSAAAATKAVLRVTYTVRNAHWMPLYDARLETSAKDRKPALELVRRAEVLQATGEDWSDVALSVSTVRTGRGGSAPELKTVIAQYPPPPRPAVPSAARGLPEIRQEFRFNGGTSFGDVADKALEQETVAEISAFQTVFRLPGRVTVGANEGAKNLRISTATITPDLIIRSAPIVDPTAYLEASFPQTEDAPLLPGKVSIYRDGMFVGTSNMAHAGKGEPVRVGFGADDKVKIERSVIKRNEGSAGLIVTTAKIDERAFKTTIRNAHDFPVKVAIQDQLPVSENEEIAVEMLPSTTPPTSLNVRDRRGVTE
;
A
#
# COMPACT_ATOMS: atom_id res chain seq x y z
N MET A 1 109.22 -24.81 -3.77
CA MET A 1 109.67 -24.10 -5.01
C MET A 1 108.39 -23.58 -5.64
N ILE A 2 108.08 -22.36 -5.39
CA ILE A 2 107.66 -21.22 -6.20
C ILE A 2 106.87 -21.58 -7.45
N MET A 3 105.56 -21.17 -7.54
CA MET A 3 105.13 -20.17 -8.54
C MET A 3 103.66 -19.76 -8.36
N ARG A 4 103.41 -18.47 -8.25
CA ARG A 4 102.17 -17.73 -8.23
C ARG A 4 101.53 -17.72 -9.62
N HIS A 5 100.16 -17.88 -9.68
CA HIS A 5 99.39 -17.20 -10.71
C HIS A 5 98.07 -16.63 -10.14
N ARG A 6 97.92 -15.35 -10.39
CA ARG A 6 96.70 -14.53 -10.11
C ARG A 6 95.57 -14.89 -11.12
N GLY A 7 94.43 -15.17 -10.62
CA GLY A 7 93.18 -15.27 -11.46
C GLY A 7 92.17 -14.21 -11.01
N LEU A 8 91.75 -13.32 -11.93
CA LEU A 8 90.76 -12.27 -11.77
C LEU A 8 89.38 -12.88 -11.48
N THR A 9 88.78 -12.46 -10.38
CA THR A 9 87.33 -12.73 -10.09
C THR A 9 86.52 -11.57 -10.68
N ALA A 10 85.71 -11.86 -11.69
CA ALA A 10 84.68 -10.97 -12.23
C ALA A 10 83.41 -11.09 -11.34
N THR A 11 83.14 -10.01 -10.62
CA THR A 11 81.92 -9.89 -9.79
C THR A 11 80.74 -9.50 -10.69
N GLY A 12 79.89 -10.47 -11.01
CA GLY A 12 78.65 -10.22 -11.71
C GLY A 12 77.59 -9.60 -10.79
N LEU A 13 77.19 -8.36 -11.05
CA LEU A 13 76.15 -7.62 -10.37
C LEU A 13 74.81 -8.13 -10.92
N VAL A 14 74.10 -8.98 -10.17
CA VAL A 14 72.72 -9.37 -10.48
C VAL A 14 71.77 -8.26 -9.99
N LEU A 15 71.29 -7.44 -10.93
CA LEU A 15 70.25 -6.44 -10.67
C LEU A 15 68.88 -7.17 -10.54
N GLY A 16 68.50 -7.46 -9.30
CA GLY A 16 67.14 -7.97 -8.98
C GLY A 16 66.13 -6.86 -9.17
N ALA A 17 65.37 -6.89 -10.27
CA ALA A 17 64.16 -6.07 -10.43
C ALA A 17 63.07 -6.56 -9.46
N ALA A 18 62.97 -5.91 -8.31
CA ALA A 18 61.82 -6.05 -7.44
C ALA A 18 60.61 -5.39 -8.14
N LEU A 19 59.73 -6.23 -8.77
CA LEU A 19 58.41 -5.77 -9.13
C LEU A 19 57.65 -5.41 -7.85
N SER A 20 57.67 -4.14 -7.49
CA SER A 20 56.71 -3.59 -6.52
C SER A 20 55.32 -3.67 -7.14
N ALA A 21 54.54 -4.68 -6.76
CA ALA A 21 53.11 -4.71 -6.99
C ALA A 21 52.50 -3.50 -6.26
N ALA A 22 52.17 -2.46 -7.00
CA ALA A 22 51.34 -1.38 -6.48
C ALA A 22 50.02 -1.99 -5.99
N PRO A 23 49.49 -1.58 -4.84
CA PRO A 23 48.18 -2.01 -4.41
C PRO A 23 47.17 -1.61 -5.50
N GLY A 24 46.64 -2.59 -6.21
CA GLY A 24 45.65 -2.37 -7.22
C GLY A 24 44.43 -1.76 -6.54
N HIS A 25 44.13 -0.51 -6.82
CA HIS A 25 42.88 0.08 -6.43
C HIS A 25 41.78 -0.68 -7.20
N ALA A 26 40.81 -1.24 -6.48
CA ALA A 26 39.66 -1.88 -7.09
C ALA A 26 39.04 -0.90 -8.09
N ALA A 27 38.91 -1.32 -9.35
CA ALA A 27 38.35 -0.47 -10.39
C ALA A 27 36.86 -0.33 -10.16
N ASN A 28 36.38 0.90 -9.89
CA ASN A 28 34.94 1.18 -9.80
C ASN A 28 34.31 1.08 -11.19
N ARG A 29 33.24 0.29 -11.29
CA ARG A 29 32.51 0.08 -12.54
C ARG A 29 31.03 0.27 -12.32
N ASP A 30 30.44 1.26 -13.00
CA ASP A 30 28.99 1.43 -13.06
C ASP A 30 28.38 0.29 -13.89
N VAL A 31 27.35 -0.35 -13.35
CA VAL A 31 26.63 -1.46 -13.98
C VAL A 31 25.15 -1.21 -14.00
N THR A 32 24.48 -1.70 -15.04
CA THR A 32 23.03 -1.67 -15.15
C THR A 32 22.44 -2.94 -14.56
N SER A 33 21.29 -2.81 -13.89
CA SER A 33 20.55 -3.93 -13.35
C SER A 33 19.09 -3.87 -13.79
N THR A 34 18.47 -5.03 -13.97
CA THR A 34 17.05 -5.17 -14.31
C THR A 34 16.36 -6.05 -13.29
N VAL A 35 15.12 -5.73 -12.93
CA VAL A 35 14.30 -6.62 -12.10
C VAL A 35 13.91 -7.83 -12.93
N ASP A 36 14.24 -9.03 -12.47
CA ASP A 36 13.96 -10.28 -13.17
C ASP A 36 12.81 -11.06 -12.53
N ALA A 37 12.83 -11.17 -11.19
CA ALA A 37 11.81 -11.92 -10.45
C ALA A 37 11.37 -11.18 -9.19
N VAL A 38 10.08 -11.33 -8.85
CA VAL A 38 9.50 -10.76 -7.64
C VAL A 38 8.59 -11.79 -6.97
N THR A 39 8.78 -11.99 -5.66
CA THR A 39 7.85 -12.75 -4.83
C THR A 39 7.17 -11.81 -3.85
N VAL A 40 5.86 -11.65 -3.99
CA VAL A 40 5.06 -10.76 -3.13
C VAL A 40 4.48 -11.55 -1.96
N TYR A 41 4.64 -11.02 -0.76
CA TYR A 41 4.14 -11.54 0.51
C TYR A 41 2.94 -10.69 0.99
N PRO A 42 2.18 -11.13 2.00
CA PRO A 42 1.14 -10.30 2.60
C PRO A 42 1.65 -9.02 3.28
N ASP A 43 2.96 -8.94 3.55
CA ASP A 43 3.59 -7.87 4.33
C ASP A 43 4.90 -7.32 3.72
N GLY A 44 5.17 -7.62 2.45
CA GLY A 44 6.36 -7.16 1.75
C GLY A 44 6.55 -7.85 0.40
N ALA A 45 7.71 -7.65 -0.21
CA ALA A 45 8.14 -8.40 -1.39
C ALA A 45 9.63 -8.68 -1.35
N SER A 46 10.04 -9.79 -1.95
CA SER A 46 11.41 -10.11 -2.29
C SER A 46 11.62 -9.85 -3.77
N VAL A 47 12.57 -8.99 -4.09
CA VAL A 47 12.91 -8.59 -5.46
C VAL A 47 14.28 -9.12 -5.83
N THR A 48 14.40 -9.77 -6.98
CA THR A 48 15.66 -10.23 -7.54
C THR A 48 15.98 -9.45 -8.81
N ARG A 49 17.12 -8.75 -8.78
CA ARG A 49 17.67 -8.05 -9.94
C ARG A 49 18.83 -8.82 -10.54
N VAL A 50 18.97 -8.75 -11.85
CA VAL A 50 20.06 -9.37 -12.60
C VAL A 50 20.99 -8.29 -13.15
N ILE A 51 22.30 -8.52 -12.98
CA ILE A 51 23.38 -7.68 -13.49
C ILE A 51 24.28 -8.57 -14.36
N ALA A 52 24.39 -8.26 -15.64
CA ALA A 52 25.36 -8.89 -16.52
C ALA A 52 26.54 -7.95 -16.71
N LEU A 53 27.76 -8.44 -16.45
CA LEU A 53 28.97 -7.62 -16.55
C LEU A 53 30.18 -8.44 -17.02
N ASP A 54 31.11 -7.76 -17.67
CA ASP A 54 32.42 -8.31 -18.01
C ASP A 54 33.41 -7.91 -16.91
N LEU A 55 34.02 -8.87 -16.24
CA LEU A 55 35.00 -8.64 -15.18
C LEU A 55 36.40 -8.82 -15.72
N PRO A 56 37.33 -7.87 -15.46
CA PRO A 56 38.77 -8.09 -15.63
C PRO A 56 39.29 -9.08 -14.56
N ALA A 57 40.47 -9.58 -14.72
CA ALA A 57 41.18 -10.29 -13.65
C ALA A 57 41.52 -9.32 -12.51
N GLY A 58 41.35 -9.77 -11.25
CA GLY A 58 41.61 -8.98 -10.04
C GLY A 58 40.33 -8.41 -9.40
N ASP A 59 40.51 -7.36 -8.60
CA ASP A 59 39.47 -6.77 -7.78
C ASP A 59 38.72 -5.67 -8.54
N THR A 60 37.38 -5.71 -8.47
CA THR A 60 36.46 -4.76 -9.12
C THR A 60 35.32 -4.45 -8.17
N THR A 61 34.94 -3.18 -8.03
CA THR A 61 33.73 -2.75 -7.34
C THR A 61 32.66 -2.45 -8.38
N ALA A 62 31.62 -3.28 -8.45
CA ALA A 62 30.46 -3.03 -9.28
C ALA A 62 29.48 -2.11 -8.53
N ILE A 63 29.06 -1.01 -9.19
CA ILE A 63 28.14 -0.02 -8.63
C ILE A 63 26.84 -0.09 -9.45
N ALA A 64 25.80 -0.68 -8.85
CA ALA A 64 24.48 -0.77 -9.45
C ALA A 64 23.58 0.33 -8.86
N LYS A 65 22.95 1.10 -9.74
CA LYS A 65 22.11 2.27 -9.38
C LYS A 65 20.62 1.91 -9.41
N ASP A 66 19.79 2.86 -9.01
CA ASP A 66 18.32 2.83 -9.12
C ASP A 66 17.61 1.82 -8.21
N PHE A 67 18.19 1.47 -7.07
CA PHE A 67 17.50 0.69 -6.04
C PHE A 67 16.51 1.55 -5.24
N PRO A 68 15.38 0.99 -4.79
CA PRO A 68 14.38 1.74 -4.02
C PRO A 68 14.91 2.12 -2.63
N LEU A 69 14.52 3.30 -2.12
CA LEU A 69 14.90 3.75 -0.77
C LEU A 69 14.39 2.82 0.34
N GLY A 70 13.26 2.14 0.09
CA GLY A 70 12.65 1.19 1.02
C GLY A 70 13.31 -0.19 1.08
N LEU A 71 14.45 -0.38 0.41
CA LEU A 71 15.24 -1.60 0.46
C LEU A 71 15.75 -1.86 1.89
N ASP A 72 15.55 -3.07 2.39
CA ASP A 72 16.15 -3.50 3.65
C ASP A 72 17.58 -3.99 3.41
N ALA A 73 18.56 -3.16 3.80
CA ALA A 73 19.98 -3.46 3.58
C ALA A 73 20.44 -4.77 4.25
N SER A 74 19.80 -5.17 5.36
CA SER A 74 20.11 -6.43 6.04
C SER A 74 19.69 -7.68 5.26
N SER A 75 18.75 -7.50 4.33
CA SER A 75 18.23 -8.57 3.46
C SER A 75 19.01 -8.75 2.18
N LEU A 76 19.94 -7.87 1.86
CA LEU A 76 20.76 -7.96 0.64
C LEU A 76 21.51 -9.28 0.57
N ARG A 77 21.33 -9.99 -0.54
CA ARG A 77 22.04 -11.22 -0.88
C ARG A 77 22.48 -11.12 -2.33
N VAL A 78 23.72 -11.51 -2.60
CA VAL A 78 24.28 -11.53 -3.95
C VAL A 78 24.80 -12.92 -4.26
N GLU A 79 24.32 -13.46 -5.35
CA GLU A 79 24.80 -14.71 -5.93
C GLU A 79 25.41 -14.38 -7.29
N GLY A 80 26.47 -15.09 -7.67
CA GLY A 80 27.17 -14.84 -8.92
C GLY A 80 27.54 -16.12 -9.65
N GLU A 81 27.31 -16.12 -10.95
CA GLU A 81 27.74 -17.16 -11.89
C GLU A 81 28.75 -16.55 -12.86
N ALA A 82 29.92 -17.19 -13.03
CA ALA A 82 30.97 -16.73 -13.94
C ALA A 82 31.70 -17.93 -14.56
N GLY A 83 32.31 -17.71 -15.74
CA GLY A 83 33.12 -18.72 -16.41
C GLY A 83 34.48 -19.00 -15.72
N ALA A 84 34.92 -18.12 -14.78
CA ALA A 84 36.10 -18.29 -13.96
C ALA A 84 35.72 -18.20 -12.48
N LYS A 85 36.65 -18.58 -11.59
CA LYS A 85 36.43 -18.48 -10.13
C LYS A 85 36.19 -17.01 -9.76
N LEU A 86 34.99 -16.76 -9.23
CA LEU A 86 34.52 -15.46 -8.74
C LEU A 86 34.37 -15.52 -7.22
N VAL A 87 34.87 -14.49 -6.54
CA VAL A 87 34.66 -14.28 -5.10
C VAL A 87 33.86 -12.98 -4.95
N ILE A 88 32.76 -13.05 -4.21
CA ILE A 88 31.94 -11.90 -3.84
C ILE A 88 32.36 -11.49 -2.44
N GLY A 89 32.80 -10.25 -2.29
CA GLY A 89 33.23 -9.65 -1.03
C GLY A 89 32.08 -8.91 -0.33
N THR A 90 32.30 -7.65 0.05
CA THR A 90 31.29 -6.83 0.73
C THR A 90 30.20 -6.37 -0.22
N VAL A 91 28.99 -6.26 0.32
CA VAL A 91 27.80 -5.75 -0.39
C VAL A 91 27.16 -4.68 0.46
N ASP A 92 27.16 -3.46 -0.03
CA ASP A 92 26.65 -2.28 0.68
C ASP A 92 25.58 -1.56 -0.13
N ALA A 93 24.50 -1.13 0.54
CA ALA A 93 23.53 -0.19 -0.02
C ALA A 93 23.80 1.21 0.56
N LYS A 94 24.02 2.18 -0.30
CA LYS A 94 24.37 3.57 0.09
C LYS A 94 23.51 4.58 -0.69
N PRO A 95 23.26 5.77 -0.12
CA PRO A 95 22.79 6.89 -0.93
C PRO A 95 23.78 7.16 -2.06
N PRO A 96 23.33 7.55 -3.26
CA PRO A 96 24.24 7.93 -4.34
C PRO A 96 25.13 9.06 -3.86
N ARG A 97 26.41 8.98 -4.21
CA ARG A 97 27.34 10.08 -3.96
C ARG A 97 26.80 11.31 -4.66
N ALA A 98 26.49 12.37 -3.92
CA ALA A 98 26.08 13.64 -4.51
C ALA A 98 27.13 14.02 -5.56
N ALA A 99 26.77 13.94 -6.84
CA ALA A 99 27.59 14.53 -7.87
C ALA A 99 27.64 16.03 -7.56
N PRO A 100 28.84 16.66 -7.47
CA PRO A 100 28.89 18.10 -7.32
C PRO A 100 28.07 18.70 -8.47
N SER A 101 27.00 19.42 -8.15
CA SER A 101 26.18 20.08 -9.17
C SER A 101 27.11 21.04 -9.89
N ALA A 102 27.53 20.71 -11.10
CA ALA A 102 28.47 21.50 -11.89
C ALA A 102 28.01 22.96 -12.07
N ASN A 103 26.72 23.22 -11.86
CA ASN A 103 26.07 24.52 -12.06
C ASN A 103 25.90 25.37 -10.79
N VAL A 104 26.27 24.89 -9.59
CA VAL A 104 26.08 25.67 -8.33
C VAL A 104 26.79 27.02 -8.39
N PRO A 105 28.05 27.16 -8.87
CA PRO A 105 28.71 28.46 -8.95
C PRO A 105 28.05 29.44 -9.93
N GLU A 106 27.45 28.93 -11.01
CA GLU A 106 26.73 29.75 -11.98
C GLU A 106 25.38 30.22 -11.43
N ILE A 107 24.66 29.32 -10.73
CA ILE A 107 23.42 29.66 -10.03
C ILE A 107 23.67 30.71 -8.97
N ASP A 108 24.74 30.57 -8.16
CA ASP A 108 25.09 31.55 -7.13
C ASP A 108 25.40 32.93 -7.72
N LYS A 109 26.18 33.00 -8.80
CA LYS A 109 26.43 34.26 -9.54
C LYS A 109 25.15 34.88 -10.07
N ARG A 110 24.22 34.06 -10.60
CA ARG A 110 22.95 34.55 -11.12
C ARG A 110 22.07 35.11 -10.01
N ILE A 111 22.00 34.42 -8.85
CA ILE A 111 21.28 34.91 -7.67
C ILE A 111 21.86 36.25 -7.19
N GLU A 112 23.18 36.38 -7.15
CA GLU A 112 23.87 37.65 -6.76
C GLU A 112 23.52 38.77 -7.72
N SER A 113 23.63 38.54 -9.03
CA SER A 113 23.24 39.51 -10.06
C SER A 113 21.78 39.96 -9.94
N LEU A 114 20.87 39.03 -9.65
CA LEU A 114 19.45 39.35 -9.45
C LEU A 114 19.20 40.15 -8.18
N LYS A 115 19.94 39.92 -7.12
CA LYS A 115 19.88 40.73 -5.88
C LYS A 115 20.36 42.15 -6.12
N ASP A 116 21.41 42.34 -6.91
CA ASP A 116 21.89 43.65 -7.28
C ASP A 116 20.87 44.41 -8.15
N GLU A 117 20.25 43.73 -9.10
CA GLU A 117 19.17 44.29 -9.92
C GLU A 117 17.96 44.70 -9.06
N ARG A 118 17.59 43.89 -8.08
CA ARG A 118 16.53 44.22 -7.11
C ARG A 118 16.88 45.44 -6.27
N ALA A 119 18.12 45.56 -5.80
CA ALA A 119 18.60 46.71 -5.04
C ALA A 119 18.57 48.01 -5.88
N ASN A 120 18.89 47.93 -7.17
CA ASN A 120 18.77 49.05 -8.09
C ASN A 120 17.31 49.54 -8.24
N LEU A 121 16.36 48.61 -8.25
CA LEU A 121 14.92 48.94 -8.26
C LEU A 121 14.46 49.62 -6.96
N ASP A 122 15.02 49.23 -5.79
CA ASP A 122 14.79 49.93 -4.52
C ASP A 122 15.21 51.39 -4.62
N GLY A 123 16.36 51.67 -5.24
CA GLY A 123 16.84 53.01 -5.52
C GLY A 123 15.89 53.79 -6.44
N ALA A 124 15.37 53.13 -7.50
CA ALA A 124 14.42 53.74 -8.42
C ALA A 124 13.08 54.09 -7.73
N ILE A 125 12.58 53.19 -6.86
CA ILE A 125 11.39 53.46 -6.04
C ILE A 125 11.62 54.64 -5.10
N ALA A 126 12.76 54.67 -4.41
CA ALA A 126 13.11 55.78 -3.51
C ALA A 126 13.16 57.12 -4.24
N ALA A 127 13.74 57.16 -5.45
CA ALA A 127 13.79 58.37 -6.29
C ALA A 127 12.38 58.80 -6.74
N ALA A 128 11.53 57.86 -7.17
CA ALA A 128 10.15 58.15 -7.56
C ALA A 128 9.30 58.65 -6.38
N LEU A 129 9.46 58.07 -5.19
CA LEU A 129 8.83 58.52 -3.95
C LEU A 129 9.28 59.95 -3.57
N ALA A 130 10.58 60.25 -3.72
CA ALA A 130 11.10 61.59 -3.46
C ALA A 130 10.48 62.66 -4.42
N ARG A 131 10.37 62.33 -5.73
CA ARG A 131 9.69 63.14 -6.73
C ARG A 131 8.22 63.37 -6.39
N LYS A 132 7.50 62.31 -6.07
CA LYS A 132 6.09 62.37 -5.63
C LYS A 132 5.93 63.28 -4.42
N LYS A 133 6.74 63.09 -3.39
CA LYS A 133 6.70 63.90 -2.17
C LYS A 133 7.03 65.36 -2.41
N PHE A 134 7.93 65.62 -3.34
CA PHE A 134 8.22 66.97 -3.75
C PHE A 134 7.00 67.62 -4.45
N ALA A 135 6.38 66.94 -5.41
CA ALA A 135 5.20 67.39 -6.13
C ALA A 135 4.00 67.65 -5.18
N GLU A 136 3.76 66.79 -4.22
CA GLU A 136 2.72 66.91 -3.19
C GLU A 136 2.96 68.12 -2.27
N ARG A 137 4.22 68.32 -1.84
CA ARG A 137 4.59 69.50 -1.06
C ARG A 137 4.40 70.82 -1.85
N PHE A 138 4.75 70.82 -3.14
CA PHE A 138 4.52 71.91 -4.01
C PHE A 138 3.02 72.22 -4.16
N ALA A 139 2.18 71.24 -4.32
CA ALA A 139 0.73 71.38 -4.37
C ALA A 139 0.11 71.95 -3.07
N ALA A 140 0.70 71.56 -1.91
CA ALA A 140 0.26 72.09 -0.60
C ALA A 140 0.75 73.49 -0.25
N ALA A 141 1.68 74.02 -1.04
CA ALA A 141 2.18 75.39 -0.81
C ALA A 141 1.11 76.44 -1.05
N SER A 142 1.04 77.47 -0.18
CA SER A 142 0.05 78.50 -0.27
C SER A 142 0.28 79.34 -1.56
N PRO A 143 -0.79 79.65 -2.33
CA PRO A 143 -0.72 80.50 -3.52
C PRO A 143 -0.03 81.87 -3.32
N ALA A 144 -0.13 82.40 -2.11
CA ALA A 144 0.44 83.75 -1.75
C ALA A 144 1.98 83.76 -1.64
N GLY A 145 2.66 82.60 -1.62
CA GLY A 145 4.12 82.48 -1.46
C GLY A 145 4.92 82.27 -2.73
N LEU A 146 4.29 82.18 -3.91
CA LEU A 146 4.94 81.77 -5.17
C LEU A 146 5.20 82.95 -6.17
N GLY A 147 4.86 84.18 -5.83
CA GLY A 147 5.16 85.36 -6.64
C GLY A 147 6.26 86.19 -6.01
N GLU A 148 7.13 86.83 -6.83
CA GLU A 148 8.25 87.68 -6.38
C GLU A 148 7.86 88.88 -5.48
N LYS A 149 6.57 89.22 -5.36
CA LYS A 149 6.05 90.26 -4.49
C LYS A 149 4.68 89.96 -3.88
N GLY A 150 4.26 88.70 -3.76
CA GLY A 150 2.96 88.34 -3.15
C GLY A 150 1.73 88.61 -4.00
N GLU A 151 1.89 88.91 -5.30
CA GLU A 151 0.78 89.17 -6.23
C GLU A 151 0.05 87.87 -6.60
N ALA A 152 -1.31 87.90 -6.66
CA ALA A 152 -2.14 86.77 -7.06
C ALA A 152 -1.91 86.43 -8.54
N ARG A 153 -1.43 85.23 -8.84
CA ARG A 153 -1.27 84.73 -10.20
C ARG A 153 -2.62 84.39 -10.85
N PRO A 154 -2.73 84.51 -12.19
CA PRO A 154 -3.95 84.23 -12.93
C PRO A 154 -4.40 82.74 -12.69
N VAL A 155 -5.70 82.49 -12.62
CA VAL A 155 -6.30 81.16 -12.40
C VAL A 155 -5.83 80.14 -13.43
N ALA A 156 -5.51 80.54 -14.65
CA ALA A 156 -4.98 79.71 -15.72
C ALA A 156 -3.60 79.12 -15.36
N GLU A 157 -2.69 79.85 -14.73
CA GLU A 157 -1.38 79.41 -14.31
C GLU A 157 -1.49 78.34 -13.17
N TRP A 158 -2.45 78.57 -12.25
CA TRP A 158 -2.74 77.59 -11.21
C TRP A 158 -3.27 76.27 -11.75
N ARG A 159 -4.18 76.34 -12.76
CA ARG A 159 -4.65 75.11 -13.42
C ARG A 159 -3.52 74.32 -14.08
N ASN A 160 -2.60 75.02 -14.75
CA ASN A 160 -1.45 74.44 -15.39
C ASN A 160 -0.49 73.81 -14.33
N ALA A 161 -0.26 74.48 -13.20
CA ALA A 161 0.55 73.98 -12.11
C ALA A 161 -0.05 72.72 -11.46
N PHE A 162 -1.37 72.71 -11.21
CA PHE A 162 -2.07 71.53 -10.71
C PHE A 162 -2.05 70.40 -11.71
N ALA A 163 -2.22 70.66 -13.00
CA ALA A 163 -2.10 69.59 -14.02
C ALA A 163 -0.69 69.03 -14.07
N ALA A 164 0.35 69.87 -14.00
CA ALA A 164 1.74 69.39 -13.96
C ALA A 164 2.06 68.55 -12.70
N VAL A 165 1.54 68.96 -11.52
CA VAL A 165 1.67 68.15 -10.29
C VAL A 165 0.95 66.84 -10.44
N GLY A 166 -0.28 66.82 -10.98
CA GLY A 166 -1.04 65.62 -11.21
C GLY A 166 -0.32 64.64 -12.15
N GLU A 167 0.27 65.19 -13.22
CA GLU A 167 1.07 64.35 -14.15
C GLU A 167 2.33 63.78 -13.49
N GLU A 168 3.07 64.60 -12.73
CA GLU A 168 4.29 64.15 -12.01
C GLU A 168 4.00 63.08 -10.96
N VAL A 169 2.93 63.26 -10.18
CA VAL A 169 2.48 62.24 -9.23
C VAL A 169 2.08 60.96 -9.96
N GLY A 170 1.32 61.05 -11.06
CA GLY A 170 0.91 59.92 -11.88
C GLY A 170 2.08 59.16 -12.48
N GLN A 171 3.10 59.88 -13.00
CA GLN A 171 4.33 59.28 -13.52
C GLN A 171 5.15 58.61 -12.40
N ALA A 172 5.28 59.22 -11.23
CA ALA A 172 5.97 58.65 -10.09
C ALA A 172 5.28 57.38 -9.60
N ASP A 173 3.95 57.38 -9.49
CA ASP A 173 3.17 56.20 -9.10
C ASP A 173 3.27 55.06 -10.13
N ALA A 174 3.30 55.39 -11.42
CA ALA A 174 3.50 54.41 -12.48
C ALA A 174 4.89 53.78 -12.40
N ALA A 175 5.94 54.58 -12.16
CA ALA A 175 7.32 54.10 -11.99
C ALA A 175 7.46 53.20 -10.76
N ILE A 176 6.83 53.54 -9.64
CA ILE A 176 6.81 52.71 -8.44
C ILE A 176 6.16 51.34 -8.73
N ARG A 177 4.94 51.33 -9.30
CA ARG A 177 4.24 50.08 -9.63
C ARG A 177 5.00 49.23 -10.63
N ASP A 178 5.70 49.82 -11.58
CA ASP A 178 6.52 49.07 -12.54
C ASP A 178 7.74 48.47 -11.85
N ALA A 179 8.46 49.24 -11.03
CA ALA A 179 9.60 48.74 -10.26
C ALA A 179 9.20 47.63 -9.29
N GLU A 180 8.10 47.78 -8.54
CA GLU A 180 7.58 46.75 -7.65
C GLU A 180 7.18 45.45 -8.38
N ARG A 181 6.63 45.56 -9.60
CA ARG A 181 6.32 44.42 -10.44
C ARG A 181 7.58 43.64 -10.81
N LYS A 182 8.61 44.38 -11.27
CA LYS A 182 9.93 43.78 -11.60
C LYS A 182 10.58 43.16 -10.40
N GLN A 183 10.48 43.75 -9.21
CA GLN A 183 10.98 43.12 -7.96
C GLN A 183 10.30 41.78 -7.67
N ARG A 184 8.96 41.72 -7.81
CA ARG A 184 8.25 40.45 -7.62
C ARG A 184 8.66 39.38 -8.64
N ASP A 185 8.97 39.76 -9.86
CA ASP A 185 9.46 38.83 -10.88
C ASP A 185 10.86 38.30 -10.53
N ILE A 186 11.74 39.19 -10.08
CA ILE A 186 13.10 38.85 -9.61
C ILE A 186 13.00 37.96 -8.38
N ASP A 187 12.17 38.24 -7.39
CA ASP A 187 12.00 37.46 -6.19
C ASP A 187 11.52 36.03 -6.52
N ARG A 188 10.63 35.88 -7.51
CA ARG A 188 10.21 34.54 -8.01
C ARG A 188 11.35 33.80 -8.67
N GLU A 189 12.16 34.44 -9.47
CA GLU A 189 13.32 33.83 -10.13
C GLU A 189 14.39 33.42 -9.12
N ILE A 190 14.67 34.26 -8.12
CA ILE A 190 15.60 33.89 -7.01
C ILE A 190 15.09 32.67 -6.27
N THR A 191 13.78 32.61 -5.94
CA THR A 191 13.19 31.47 -5.23
C THR A 191 13.31 30.18 -6.06
N ARG A 192 13.10 30.26 -7.37
CA ARG A 192 13.27 29.13 -8.28
C ARG A 192 14.72 28.65 -8.31
N LEU A 193 15.67 29.57 -8.48
CA LEU A 193 17.10 29.23 -8.50
C LEU A 193 17.58 28.65 -7.17
N GLN A 194 17.05 29.13 -6.04
CA GLN A 194 17.34 28.55 -4.72
C GLN A 194 16.78 27.15 -4.58
N ALA A 195 15.60 26.87 -5.13
CA ALA A 195 15.04 25.52 -5.15
C ALA A 195 15.85 24.57 -6.05
N ASP A 196 16.36 25.06 -7.18
CA ASP A 196 17.23 24.29 -8.07
C ASP A 196 18.63 24.05 -7.49
N ARG A 197 19.10 24.97 -6.61
CA ARG A 197 20.35 24.84 -5.86
C ARG A 197 20.25 23.84 -4.72
N ALA A 198 19.07 23.68 -4.12
CA ALA A 198 18.87 22.76 -2.99
C ALA A 198 19.14 21.33 -3.44
N ASP A 199 20.06 20.65 -2.74
CA ASP A 199 20.29 19.22 -2.95
C ASP A 199 18.98 18.49 -2.74
N LYS A 200 18.42 17.94 -3.82
CA LYS A 200 17.24 17.08 -3.71
C LYS A 200 17.67 15.83 -2.93
N PRO A 201 16.94 15.45 -1.90
CA PRO A 201 17.25 14.23 -1.19
C PRO A 201 17.32 13.07 -2.19
N PRO A 202 18.25 12.11 -2.04
CA PRO A 202 18.37 11.01 -2.96
C PRO A 202 17.05 10.25 -3.00
N SER A 203 16.51 10.03 -4.20
CA SER A 203 15.28 9.26 -4.42
C SER A 203 15.53 7.77 -4.62
N LYS A 204 16.80 7.37 -4.72
CA LYS A 204 17.24 6.01 -5.01
C LYS A 204 18.51 5.69 -4.22
N LEU A 205 18.84 4.40 -4.10
CA LEU A 205 20.07 3.89 -3.51
C LEU A 205 20.98 3.34 -4.61
N GLU A 206 22.28 3.27 -4.29
CA GLU A 206 23.30 2.53 -5.04
C GLU A 206 23.70 1.29 -4.23
N VAL A 207 23.80 0.14 -4.91
CA VAL A 207 24.34 -1.09 -4.33
C VAL A 207 25.76 -1.28 -4.86
N GLN A 208 26.73 -1.32 -3.95
CA GLN A 208 28.14 -1.54 -4.25
C GLN A 208 28.48 -2.98 -3.90
N ILE A 209 29.08 -3.69 -4.86
CA ILE A 209 29.43 -5.10 -4.74
C ILE A 209 30.92 -5.24 -5.04
N GLU A 210 31.69 -5.70 -4.07
CA GLU A 210 33.10 -6.02 -4.27
C GLU A 210 33.25 -7.42 -4.86
N LEU A 211 33.95 -7.51 -5.97
CA LEU A 211 34.15 -8.72 -6.75
C LEU A 211 35.65 -8.96 -6.98
N SER A 212 36.09 -10.20 -6.85
CA SER A 212 37.44 -10.61 -7.21
C SER A 212 37.37 -11.79 -8.19
N ALA A 213 37.89 -11.60 -9.39
CA ALA A 213 37.87 -12.62 -10.45
C ALA A 213 39.29 -13.15 -10.70
N ALA A 214 39.48 -14.46 -10.72
CA ALA A 214 40.79 -15.09 -10.97
C ALA A 214 41.32 -14.85 -12.39
N ALA A 215 40.42 -14.64 -13.37
CA ALA A 215 40.75 -14.32 -14.75
C ALA A 215 39.64 -13.45 -15.34
N ALA A 216 39.89 -12.77 -16.44
CA ALA A 216 38.87 -12.01 -17.15
C ALA A 216 37.73 -12.93 -17.57
N THR A 217 36.48 -12.57 -17.21
CA THR A 217 35.32 -13.43 -17.41
C THR A 217 34.04 -12.63 -17.52
N LYS A 218 33.04 -13.21 -18.18
CA LYS A 218 31.65 -12.72 -18.11
C LYS A 218 31.00 -13.29 -16.84
N ALA A 219 30.33 -12.40 -16.10
CA ALA A 219 29.61 -12.77 -14.89
C ALA A 219 28.16 -12.30 -14.94
N VAL A 220 27.28 -13.09 -14.33
CA VAL A 220 25.90 -12.73 -14.08
C VAL A 220 25.69 -12.75 -12.57
N LEU A 221 25.32 -11.60 -12.00
CA LEU A 221 25.02 -11.49 -10.58
C LEU A 221 23.50 -11.41 -10.39
N ARG A 222 22.99 -12.09 -9.37
CA ARG A 222 21.62 -11.99 -8.87
C ARG A 222 21.65 -11.28 -7.53
N VAL A 223 21.03 -10.10 -7.47
CA VAL A 223 20.93 -9.29 -6.26
C VAL A 223 19.50 -9.41 -5.74
N THR A 224 19.33 -10.07 -4.60
CA THR A 224 18.02 -10.25 -3.95
C THR A 224 17.94 -9.38 -2.71
N TYR A 225 16.81 -8.70 -2.53
CA TYR A 225 16.52 -7.85 -1.39
C TYR A 225 15.02 -7.84 -1.08
N THR A 226 14.66 -7.37 0.13
CA THR A 226 13.27 -7.23 0.55
C THR A 226 12.85 -5.77 0.62
N VAL A 227 11.57 -5.54 0.31
CA VAL A 227 10.89 -4.23 0.40
C VAL A 227 9.57 -4.41 1.16
N ARG A 228 9.18 -3.39 1.95
CA ARG A 228 7.95 -3.45 2.78
C ARG A 228 6.72 -2.85 2.13
N ASN A 229 6.90 -1.96 1.16
CA ASN A 229 5.81 -1.21 0.54
C ASN A 229 5.17 -1.98 -0.64
N ALA A 230 5.03 -3.27 -0.50
CA ALA A 230 4.32 -4.13 -1.42
C ALA A 230 3.59 -5.21 -0.63
N HIS A 231 2.42 -5.60 -1.11
CA HIS A 231 1.65 -6.69 -0.50
C HIS A 231 0.67 -7.28 -1.50
N TRP A 232 0.17 -8.46 -1.21
CA TRP A 232 -0.90 -9.05 -1.96
C TRP A 232 -2.02 -9.54 -1.05
N MET A 233 -3.23 -9.60 -1.62
CA MET A 233 -4.42 -10.13 -0.97
C MET A 233 -5.15 -11.11 -1.89
N PRO A 234 -5.70 -12.22 -1.36
CA PRO A 234 -6.50 -13.13 -2.15
C PRO A 234 -7.88 -12.52 -2.42
N LEU A 235 -8.32 -12.63 -3.67
CA LEU A 235 -9.67 -12.34 -4.12
C LEU A 235 -10.26 -13.57 -4.80
N TYR A 236 -11.59 -13.69 -4.76
CA TYR A 236 -12.30 -14.80 -5.37
C TYR A 236 -13.50 -14.31 -6.16
N ASP A 237 -13.77 -14.98 -7.29
CA ASP A 237 -15.07 -14.90 -7.96
C ASP A 237 -15.73 -16.26 -7.83
N ALA A 238 -16.91 -16.30 -7.22
CA ALA A 238 -17.73 -17.51 -7.10
C ALA A 238 -18.91 -17.37 -8.05
N ARG A 239 -18.94 -18.16 -9.12
CA ARG A 239 -19.95 -18.15 -10.16
C ARG A 239 -20.76 -19.44 -10.09
N LEU A 240 -21.98 -19.35 -9.59
CA LEU A 240 -22.89 -20.48 -9.47
C LEU A 240 -23.85 -20.49 -10.66
N GLU A 241 -23.86 -21.59 -11.40
CA GLU A 241 -24.93 -21.95 -12.30
C GLU A 241 -25.88 -22.88 -11.55
N THR A 242 -27.10 -22.38 -11.27
CA THR A 242 -28.18 -23.19 -10.69
C THR A 242 -28.72 -24.11 -11.76
N SER A 243 -29.06 -25.36 -11.41
CA SER A 243 -29.40 -26.36 -12.39
C SER A 243 -30.71 -26.05 -13.16
N ALA A 244 -30.72 -26.31 -14.47
CA ALA A 244 -31.91 -26.60 -15.22
C ALA A 244 -32.33 -28.08 -15.03
N LYS A 245 -33.57 -28.46 -15.37
CA LYS A 245 -34.21 -29.79 -15.17
C LYS A 245 -33.32 -31.02 -15.34
N ASP A 246 -32.22 -30.94 -16.13
CA ASP A 246 -31.37 -32.06 -16.48
C ASP A 246 -29.88 -31.82 -16.21
N ARG A 247 -29.49 -30.73 -15.55
CA ARG A 247 -28.10 -30.38 -15.26
C ARG A 247 -27.83 -30.24 -13.75
N LYS A 248 -26.78 -30.87 -13.25
CA LYS A 248 -26.33 -30.63 -11.88
C LYS A 248 -25.83 -29.21 -11.72
N PRO A 249 -25.97 -28.58 -10.53
CA PRO A 249 -25.39 -27.27 -10.28
C PRO A 249 -23.87 -27.29 -10.44
N ALA A 250 -23.32 -26.22 -11.02
CA ALA A 250 -21.90 -26.04 -11.21
C ALA A 250 -21.44 -24.74 -10.55
N LEU A 251 -20.36 -24.79 -9.79
CA LEU A 251 -19.72 -23.64 -9.19
C LEU A 251 -18.32 -23.48 -9.81
N GLU A 252 -18.11 -22.38 -10.51
CA GLU A 252 -16.79 -21.94 -10.93
C GLU A 252 -16.22 -21.03 -9.84
N LEU A 253 -15.12 -21.45 -9.21
CA LEU A 253 -14.39 -20.68 -8.23
C LEU A 253 -13.06 -20.19 -8.83
N VAL A 254 -12.99 -18.90 -9.16
CA VAL A 254 -11.77 -18.25 -9.66
C VAL A 254 -11.01 -17.65 -8.49
N ARG A 255 -9.77 -18.07 -8.31
CA ARG A 255 -8.84 -17.51 -7.32
C ARG A 255 -7.98 -16.43 -8.00
N ARG A 256 -7.88 -15.25 -7.40
CA ARG A 256 -7.09 -14.12 -7.88
C ARG A 256 -6.15 -13.61 -6.79
N ALA A 257 -5.06 -12.97 -7.21
CA ALA A 257 -4.19 -12.15 -6.36
C ALA A 257 -4.40 -10.68 -6.71
N GLU A 258 -4.73 -9.89 -5.72
CA GLU A 258 -4.64 -8.43 -5.82
C GLU A 258 -3.27 -8.01 -5.30
N VAL A 259 -2.42 -7.47 -6.19
CA VAL A 259 -1.07 -7.02 -5.87
C VAL A 259 -1.04 -5.51 -5.86
N LEU A 260 -0.57 -4.93 -4.75
CA LEU A 260 -0.29 -3.50 -4.63
C LEU A 260 1.18 -3.30 -4.34
N GLN A 261 1.78 -2.30 -4.99
CA GLN A 261 3.15 -1.92 -4.69
C GLN A 261 3.34 -0.40 -4.76
N ALA A 262 4.11 0.14 -3.81
CA ALA A 262 4.53 1.53 -3.70
C ALA A 262 6.02 1.60 -3.33
N THR A 263 6.82 0.75 -3.98
CA THR A 263 8.26 0.64 -3.70
C THR A 263 9.07 1.76 -4.34
N GLY A 264 8.48 2.46 -5.31
CA GLY A 264 9.16 3.44 -6.15
C GLY A 264 10.01 2.79 -7.26
N GLU A 265 9.83 1.50 -7.52
CA GLU A 265 10.52 0.72 -8.54
C GLU A 265 9.50 0.01 -9.42
N ASP A 266 9.61 0.19 -10.74
CA ASP A 266 8.74 -0.50 -11.68
C ASP A 266 9.19 -1.95 -11.87
N TRP A 267 8.27 -2.89 -11.71
CA TRP A 267 8.50 -4.30 -12.01
C TRP A 267 8.00 -4.59 -13.42
N SER A 268 8.87 -4.32 -14.39
CA SER A 268 8.54 -4.48 -15.81
C SER A 268 8.97 -5.84 -16.32
N ASP A 269 8.04 -6.59 -16.92
CA ASP A 269 8.31 -7.90 -17.52
C ASP A 269 9.02 -8.87 -16.56
N VAL A 270 8.48 -9.04 -15.34
CA VAL A 270 9.08 -9.86 -14.27
C VAL A 270 8.39 -11.21 -14.12
N ALA A 271 9.14 -12.22 -13.68
CA ALA A 271 8.58 -13.48 -13.18
C ALA A 271 7.96 -13.21 -11.80
N LEU A 272 6.62 -13.12 -11.75
CA LEU A 272 5.90 -12.77 -10.54
C LEU A 272 5.38 -14.02 -9.81
N SER A 273 5.59 -14.05 -8.50
CA SER A 273 5.03 -15.06 -7.60
C SER A 273 4.35 -14.40 -6.42
N VAL A 274 3.33 -15.04 -5.85
CA VAL A 274 2.73 -14.63 -4.57
C VAL A 274 2.85 -15.75 -3.56
N SER A 275 3.20 -15.42 -2.32
CA SER A 275 3.45 -16.39 -1.25
C SER A 275 2.58 -16.10 -0.03
N THR A 276 2.18 -17.17 0.67
CA THR A 276 1.41 -17.07 1.92
C THR A 276 2.25 -16.77 3.15
N VAL A 277 3.58 -16.80 3.02
CA VAL A 277 4.53 -16.52 4.10
C VAL A 277 4.41 -15.06 4.54
N ARG A 278 4.49 -14.83 5.84
CA ARG A 278 4.57 -13.48 6.43
C ARG A 278 5.99 -13.23 6.91
N THR A 279 6.70 -12.34 6.23
CA THR A 279 8.12 -12.10 6.49
C THR A 279 8.37 -11.17 7.67
N GLY A 280 7.38 -10.35 8.06
CA GLY A 280 7.51 -9.33 9.10
C GLY A 280 7.18 -9.79 10.53
N ARG A 281 6.68 -11.02 10.74
CA ARG A 281 6.21 -11.48 12.07
C ARG A 281 7.27 -12.18 12.93
N GLY A 282 8.51 -12.34 12.46
CA GLY A 282 9.52 -13.14 13.14
C GLY A 282 9.27 -14.65 13.04
N GLY A 283 10.27 -15.45 13.39
CA GLY A 283 10.26 -16.92 13.25
C GLY A 283 9.83 -17.69 14.48
N SER A 284 9.40 -17.03 15.59
CA SER A 284 9.06 -17.67 16.85
C SER A 284 7.67 -17.29 17.33
N ALA A 285 7.03 -18.21 18.09
CA ALA A 285 5.76 -17.90 18.75
C ALA A 285 5.97 -16.83 19.84
N PRO A 286 4.98 -15.95 20.05
CA PRO A 286 5.06 -14.96 21.13
C PRO A 286 5.03 -15.65 22.49
N GLU A 287 5.83 -15.12 23.43
CA GLU A 287 5.85 -15.61 24.81
C GLU A 287 4.64 -15.08 25.59
N LEU A 288 3.99 -15.97 26.34
CA LEU A 288 2.91 -15.57 27.23
C LEU A 288 3.49 -14.90 28.48
N LYS A 289 2.97 -13.72 28.79
CA LYS A 289 3.27 -13.04 30.06
C LYS A 289 2.36 -13.58 31.16
N THR A 290 2.89 -13.69 32.37
CA THR A 290 2.10 -14.06 33.54
C THR A 290 0.96 -13.06 33.76
N VAL A 291 -0.28 -13.56 33.80
CA VAL A 291 -1.45 -12.78 34.19
C VAL A 291 -1.64 -12.95 35.70
N ILE A 292 -1.46 -11.85 36.46
CA ILE A 292 -1.65 -11.85 37.91
C ILE A 292 -3.09 -11.41 38.20
N ALA A 293 -3.90 -12.30 38.77
CA ALA A 293 -5.20 -11.94 39.29
C ALA A 293 -5.01 -11.18 40.63
N GLN A 294 -5.47 -9.94 40.70
CA GLN A 294 -5.45 -9.13 41.92
C GLN A 294 -6.86 -8.60 42.18
N TYR A 295 -7.20 -8.45 43.44
CA TYR A 295 -8.42 -7.72 43.78
C TYR A 295 -8.31 -6.29 43.26
N PRO A 296 -9.40 -5.70 42.74
CA PRO A 296 -9.37 -4.29 42.35
C PRO A 296 -8.97 -3.43 43.55
N PRO A 297 -8.06 -2.45 43.36
CA PRO A 297 -7.70 -1.56 44.45
C PRO A 297 -8.95 -0.83 44.95
N PRO A 298 -9.08 -0.56 46.26
CA PRO A 298 -10.22 0.16 46.77
C PRO A 298 -10.40 1.50 46.03
N PRO A 299 -11.64 1.92 45.76
CA PRO A 299 -11.90 3.15 45.04
C PRO A 299 -11.21 4.32 45.71
N ARG A 300 -10.31 4.99 44.99
CA ARG A 300 -9.70 6.23 45.48
C ARG A 300 -10.81 7.28 45.61
N PRO A 301 -10.85 8.07 46.69
CA PRO A 301 -11.79 9.17 46.79
C PRO A 301 -11.64 10.07 45.55
N ALA A 302 -12.76 10.35 44.88
CA ALA A 302 -12.78 11.19 43.70
C ALA A 302 -12.33 12.62 44.08
N VAL A 303 -11.17 13.02 43.62
CA VAL A 303 -10.77 14.44 43.58
C VAL A 303 -11.59 15.10 42.48
N PRO A 304 -12.31 16.20 42.72
CA PRO A 304 -13.07 16.85 41.66
C PRO A 304 -12.11 17.36 40.60
N SER A 305 -12.08 16.67 39.44
CA SER A 305 -11.35 17.10 38.28
C SER A 305 -12.16 18.17 37.56
N ALA A 306 -11.61 19.38 37.52
CA ALA A 306 -12.14 20.45 36.71
C ALA A 306 -12.17 19.98 35.23
N ALA A 307 -13.36 19.98 34.66
CA ALA A 307 -13.63 19.60 33.30
C ALA A 307 -12.84 20.49 32.34
N ARG A 308 -11.79 19.95 31.73
CA ARG A 308 -11.24 20.46 30.49
C ARG A 308 -11.84 19.62 29.37
N GLY A 309 -12.77 20.25 28.62
CA GLY A 309 -13.34 19.70 27.43
C GLY A 309 -12.24 19.44 26.38
N LEU A 310 -12.10 18.18 25.97
CA LEU A 310 -11.37 17.80 24.79
C LEU A 310 -12.35 17.83 23.59
N PRO A 311 -11.97 18.39 22.47
CA PRO A 311 -12.81 18.33 21.26
C PRO A 311 -12.83 16.90 20.72
N GLU A 312 -14.01 16.35 20.60
CA GLU A 312 -14.28 15.12 19.84
C GLU A 312 -13.94 15.36 18.36
N ILE A 313 -12.86 14.78 17.87
CA ILE A 313 -12.60 14.70 16.44
C ILE A 313 -13.36 13.50 15.92
N ARG A 314 -14.55 13.77 15.39
CA ARG A 314 -15.30 12.82 14.57
C ARG A 314 -14.65 12.77 13.20
N GLN A 315 -13.85 11.76 12.94
CA GLN A 315 -13.42 11.42 11.57
C GLN A 315 -14.57 10.70 10.86
N GLU A 316 -15.29 11.43 10.03
CA GLU A 316 -16.16 10.85 9.03
C GLU A 316 -15.32 10.32 7.86
N PHE A 317 -15.19 9.01 7.78
CA PHE A 317 -14.70 8.35 6.58
C PHE A 317 -15.80 8.39 5.50
N ARG A 318 -15.69 9.31 4.57
CA ARG A 318 -16.47 9.27 3.33
C ARG A 318 -15.83 8.25 2.39
N PHE A 319 -16.48 7.11 2.25
CA PHE A 319 -16.26 6.22 1.11
C PHE A 319 -16.79 6.90 -0.13
N ASN A 320 -15.91 7.29 -1.03
CA ASN A 320 -16.31 7.72 -2.36
C ASN A 320 -16.38 6.50 -3.26
N GLY A 321 -17.57 6.27 -3.80
CA GLY A 321 -17.96 5.07 -4.52
C GLY A 321 -17.35 4.95 -5.91
N GLY A 322 -17.23 3.70 -6.29
CA GLY A 322 -17.57 3.09 -7.56
C GLY A 322 -17.04 3.71 -8.84
N THR A 323 -16.01 3.09 -9.38
CA THR A 323 -15.86 3.04 -10.84
C THR A 323 -16.18 1.61 -11.30
N SER A 324 -17.28 1.49 -12.01
CA SER A 324 -17.63 0.29 -12.75
C SER A 324 -16.64 0.13 -13.90
N PHE A 325 -15.89 -0.95 -13.89
CA PHE A 325 -15.09 -1.35 -15.05
C PHE A 325 -15.89 -2.36 -15.86
N GLY A 326 -16.11 -1.98 -17.13
CA GLY A 326 -16.73 -2.83 -18.12
C GLY A 326 -15.91 -4.10 -18.37
N ASP A 327 -16.64 -5.20 -18.52
CA ASP A 327 -16.13 -6.50 -18.95
C ASP A 327 -15.56 -6.37 -20.37
N VAL A 328 -14.23 -6.48 -20.48
CA VAL A 328 -13.61 -6.86 -21.74
C VAL A 328 -13.20 -8.33 -21.58
N ALA A 329 -14.01 -9.19 -22.13
CA ALA A 329 -13.73 -10.61 -22.23
C ALA A 329 -12.64 -10.81 -23.29
N ASP A 330 -11.39 -10.88 -22.88
CA ASP A 330 -10.29 -11.33 -23.71
C ASP A 330 -10.06 -12.82 -23.42
N LYS A 331 -10.45 -13.66 -24.38
CA LYS A 331 -10.15 -15.10 -24.39
C LYS A 331 -8.69 -15.29 -24.78
N ALA A 332 -7.78 -15.07 -23.83
CA ALA A 332 -6.41 -15.51 -23.95
C ALA A 332 -6.28 -16.95 -23.42
N LEU A 333 -5.60 -17.78 -24.18
CA LEU A 333 -5.26 -19.18 -23.87
C LEU A 333 -4.77 -19.34 -22.43
N GLU A 334 -5.44 -20.21 -21.69
CA GLU A 334 -5.19 -20.49 -20.28
C GLU A 334 -3.88 -21.28 -20.11
N GLN A 335 -2.85 -20.63 -19.63
CA GLN A 335 -1.75 -21.29 -18.95
C GLN A 335 -2.08 -21.37 -17.45
N GLU A 336 -2.17 -22.58 -16.93
CA GLU A 336 -2.42 -22.82 -15.52
C GLU A 336 -1.23 -22.39 -14.67
N THR A 337 -1.52 -21.70 -13.58
CA THR A 337 -0.54 -21.34 -12.54
C THR A 337 -0.10 -22.60 -11.82
N VAL A 338 1.20 -22.83 -11.71
CA VAL A 338 1.75 -23.94 -10.93
C VAL A 338 1.86 -23.49 -9.46
N ALA A 339 1.09 -24.12 -8.57
CA ALA A 339 1.25 -23.95 -7.14
C ALA A 339 2.39 -24.86 -6.64
N GLU A 340 3.47 -24.28 -6.13
CA GLU A 340 4.49 -25.01 -5.38
C GLU A 340 4.09 -25.05 -3.92
N ILE A 341 3.67 -26.24 -3.46
CA ILE A 341 3.25 -26.47 -2.08
C ILE A 341 4.41 -27.16 -1.37
N SER A 342 5.06 -26.45 -0.46
CA SER A 342 5.95 -27.05 0.52
C SER A 342 5.19 -27.34 1.82
N ALA A 343 5.76 -28.15 2.72
CA ALA A 343 5.09 -28.57 3.96
C ALA A 343 4.55 -27.40 4.82
N PHE A 344 5.09 -26.19 4.67
CA PHE A 344 4.77 -25.02 5.52
C PHE A 344 4.39 -23.76 4.78
N GLN A 345 4.43 -23.75 3.43
CA GLN A 345 4.15 -22.56 2.63
C GLN A 345 3.58 -22.92 1.27
N THR A 346 2.76 -22.02 0.75
CA THR A 346 2.27 -22.09 -0.63
C THR A 346 2.78 -20.90 -1.41
N VAL A 347 3.41 -21.18 -2.56
CA VAL A 347 3.84 -20.16 -3.51
C VAL A 347 3.10 -20.41 -4.82
N PHE A 348 2.39 -19.39 -5.28
CA PHE A 348 1.70 -19.40 -6.57
C PHE A 348 2.58 -18.65 -7.58
N ARG A 349 3.13 -19.36 -8.55
CA ARG A 349 3.86 -18.75 -9.67
C ARG A 349 2.89 -18.37 -10.76
N LEU A 350 2.83 -17.09 -11.09
CA LEU A 350 1.98 -16.62 -12.17
C LEU A 350 2.57 -16.99 -13.53
N PRO A 351 1.74 -17.44 -14.47
CA PRO A 351 2.22 -17.82 -15.80
C PRO A 351 2.68 -16.59 -16.58
N GLY A 352 3.77 -16.75 -17.32
CA GLY A 352 4.36 -15.69 -18.12
C GLY A 352 5.05 -14.60 -17.30
N ARG A 353 5.35 -13.50 -17.94
CA ARG A 353 5.97 -12.32 -17.32
C ARG A 353 4.93 -11.22 -17.17
N VAL A 354 5.00 -10.50 -16.07
CA VAL A 354 3.99 -9.52 -15.68
C VAL A 354 4.65 -8.16 -15.42
N THR A 355 3.98 -7.08 -15.80
CA THR A 355 4.41 -5.72 -15.43
C THR A 355 3.50 -5.18 -14.33
N VAL A 356 4.10 -4.68 -13.25
CA VAL A 356 3.42 -4.00 -12.13
C VAL A 356 4.17 -2.70 -11.87
N GLY A 357 3.58 -1.58 -12.30
CA GLY A 357 4.18 -0.25 -12.13
C GLY A 357 4.12 0.23 -10.69
N ALA A 358 5.06 1.11 -10.32
CA ALA A 358 5.07 1.72 -9.01
C ALA A 358 3.89 2.70 -8.87
N ASN A 359 3.08 2.55 -7.83
CA ASN A 359 1.93 3.43 -7.54
C ASN A 359 0.82 3.45 -8.61
N GLU A 360 0.74 2.45 -9.48
CA GLU A 360 -0.32 2.35 -10.50
C GLU A 360 -1.67 1.85 -9.93
N GLY A 361 -1.74 1.56 -8.64
CA GLY A 361 -2.91 0.98 -7.99
C GLY A 361 -2.86 -0.55 -7.92
N ALA A 362 -4.01 -1.16 -7.59
CA ALA A 362 -4.10 -2.61 -7.42
C ALA A 362 -4.13 -3.34 -8.77
N LYS A 363 -3.27 -4.34 -8.94
CA LYS A 363 -3.29 -5.22 -10.09
C LYS A 363 -3.89 -6.57 -9.72
N ASN A 364 -4.98 -6.93 -10.42
CA ASN A 364 -5.69 -8.19 -10.21
C ASN A 364 -5.16 -9.24 -11.18
N LEU A 365 -4.62 -10.32 -10.63
CA LEU A 365 -3.99 -11.40 -11.39
C LEU A 365 -4.72 -12.72 -11.10
N ARG A 366 -5.05 -13.48 -12.13
CA ARG A 366 -5.68 -14.79 -11.99
C ARG A 366 -4.65 -15.82 -11.53
N ILE A 367 -4.98 -16.59 -10.49
CA ILE A 367 -4.15 -17.68 -9.98
C ILE A 367 -4.67 -19.03 -10.52
N SER A 368 -5.92 -19.38 -10.23
CA SER A 368 -6.51 -20.66 -10.64
C SER A 368 -8.01 -20.55 -10.84
N THR A 369 -8.56 -21.54 -11.51
CA THR A 369 -10.00 -21.72 -11.68
C THR A 369 -10.34 -23.17 -11.37
N ALA A 370 -11.29 -23.37 -10.46
CA ALA A 370 -11.80 -24.69 -10.12
C ALA A 370 -13.27 -24.79 -10.49
N THR A 371 -13.67 -25.88 -11.15
CA THR A 371 -15.07 -26.22 -11.40
C THR A 371 -15.50 -27.29 -10.39
N ILE A 372 -16.50 -26.97 -9.59
CA ILE A 372 -16.94 -27.75 -8.44
C ILE A 372 -18.41 -28.07 -8.60
N THR A 373 -18.83 -29.28 -8.24
CA THR A 373 -20.26 -29.61 -8.11
C THR A 373 -20.64 -29.40 -6.65
N PRO A 374 -21.35 -28.31 -6.30
CA PRO A 374 -21.69 -28.01 -4.91
C PRO A 374 -22.98 -28.70 -4.50
N ASP A 375 -23.14 -28.94 -3.21
CA ASP A 375 -24.43 -29.20 -2.59
C ASP A 375 -25.14 -27.87 -2.35
N LEU A 376 -26.35 -27.72 -2.90
CA LEU A 376 -27.18 -26.54 -2.70
C LEU A 376 -28.19 -26.76 -1.55
N ILE A 377 -28.27 -25.76 -0.69
CA ILE A 377 -29.22 -25.73 0.42
C ILE A 377 -29.81 -24.32 0.57
N ILE A 378 -31.08 -24.22 0.82
CA ILE A 378 -31.73 -22.97 1.16
C ILE A 378 -31.74 -22.85 2.68
N ARG A 379 -31.17 -21.78 3.21
CA ARG A 379 -31.07 -21.55 4.65
C ARG A 379 -31.85 -20.31 5.06
N SER A 380 -32.57 -20.41 6.18
CA SER A 380 -33.28 -19.27 6.76
C SER A 380 -33.27 -19.36 8.29
N ALA A 381 -33.33 -18.21 8.93
CA ALA A 381 -33.53 -18.05 10.36
C ALA A 381 -34.75 -17.15 10.61
N PRO A 382 -36.00 -17.69 10.45
CA PRO A 382 -37.21 -16.87 10.40
C PRO A 382 -37.54 -16.17 11.73
N ILE A 383 -36.83 -16.48 12.81
CA ILE A 383 -36.92 -15.73 14.06
C ILE A 383 -36.32 -14.31 13.93
N VAL A 384 -35.34 -14.14 13.03
CA VAL A 384 -34.64 -12.88 12.76
C VAL A 384 -35.08 -12.30 11.41
N ASP A 385 -35.03 -13.12 10.35
CA ASP A 385 -35.35 -12.75 8.98
C ASP A 385 -35.94 -13.98 8.26
N PRO A 386 -37.17 -13.91 7.74
CA PRO A 386 -37.81 -15.02 7.04
C PRO A 386 -37.31 -15.23 5.61
N THR A 387 -36.34 -14.42 5.14
CA THR A 387 -35.79 -14.57 3.81
C THR A 387 -35.08 -15.92 3.64
N ALA A 388 -35.34 -16.57 2.52
CA ALA A 388 -34.67 -17.79 2.10
C ALA A 388 -33.38 -17.46 1.37
N TYR A 389 -32.23 -17.91 1.87
CA TYR A 389 -30.91 -17.64 1.26
C TYR A 389 -30.36 -18.92 0.65
N LEU A 390 -29.95 -18.85 -0.63
CA LEU A 390 -29.27 -19.94 -1.31
C LEU A 390 -27.83 -20.02 -0.84
N GLU A 391 -27.40 -21.17 -0.34
CA GLU A 391 -26.03 -21.46 0.08
C GLU A 391 -25.51 -22.67 -0.73
N ALA A 392 -24.29 -22.55 -1.26
CA ALA A 392 -23.55 -23.67 -1.84
C ALA A 392 -22.51 -24.16 -0.84
N SER A 393 -22.45 -25.48 -0.67
CA SER A 393 -21.48 -26.15 0.19
C SER A 393 -20.68 -27.16 -0.61
N PHE A 394 -19.34 -27.20 -0.40
CA PHE A 394 -18.45 -28.13 -1.06
C PHE A 394 -17.20 -28.39 -0.19
N PRO A 395 -16.57 -29.57 -0.29
CA PRO A 395 -15.28 -29.79 0.34
C PRO A 395 -14.17 -29.10 -0.46
N GLN A 396 -13.20 -28.50 0.24
CA GLN A 396 -11.97 -28.03 -0.41
C GLN A 396 -11.15 -29.25 -0.85
N THR A 397 -10.92 -29.40 -2.15
CA THR A 397 -10.23 -30.58 -2.71
C THR A 397 -8.80 -30.29 -3.15
N GLU A 398 -8.44 -29.02 -3.40
CA GLU A 398 -7.10 -28.64 -3.81
C GLU A 398 -6.12 -28.71 -2.63
N ASP A 399 -4.85 -29.00 -2.93
CA ASP A 399 -3.80 -29.03 -1.91
C ASP A 399 -3.49 -27.63 -1.36
N ALA A 400 -3.62 -26.59 -2.18
CA ALA A 400 -3.47 -25.21 -1.78
C ALA A 400 -4.71 -24.75 -0.98
N PRO A 401 -4.56 -24.27 0.28
CA PRO A 401 -5.68 -23.82 1.08
C PRO A 401 -6.37 -22.60 0.47
N LEU A 402 -7.66 -22.45 0.73
CA LEU A 402 -8.35 -21.19 0.54
C LEU A 402 -7.95 -20.23 1.66
N LEU A 403 -7.54 -19.02 1.30
CA LEU A 403 -7.14 -18.00 2.25
C LEU A 403 -8.29 -17.04 2.52
N PRO A 404 -8.33 -16.39 3.71
CA PRO A 404 -9.32 -15.36 3.97
C PRO A 404 -9.22 -14.22 2.95
N GLY A 405 -10.35 -13.90 2.28
CA GLY A 405 -10.37 -12.87 1.24
C GLY A 405 -11.79 -12.52 0.79
N LYS A 406 -11.93 -11.44 0.01
CA LYS A 406 -13.21 -11.04 -0.56
C LYS A 406 -13.64 -12.00 -1.67
N VAL A 407 -14.95 -12.28 -1.73
CA VAL A 407 -15.57 -13.09 -2.77
C VAL A 407 -16.62 -12.27 -3.49
N SER A 408 -16.48 -12.12 -4.80
CA SER A 408 -17.54 -11.60 -5.68
C SER A 408 -18.47 -12.74 -6.05
N ILE A 409 -19.76 -12.59 -5.77
CA ILE A 409 -20.77 -13.62 -5.92
C ILE A 409 -21.58 -13.39 -7.18
N TYR A 410 -21.62 -14.38 -8.04
CA TYR A 410 -22.43 -14.39 -9.26
C TYR A 410 -23.36 -15.61 -9.24
N ARG A 411 -24.64 -15.42 -9.61
CA ARG A 411 -25.62 -16.49 -9.75
C ARG A 411 -26.28 -16.37 -11.12
N ASP A 412 -26.23 -17.42 -11.91
CA ASP A 412 -26.81 -17.51 -13.26
C ASP A 412 -26.41 -16.30 -14.15
N GLY A 413 -25.12 -15.92 -14.11
CA GLY A 413 -24.54 -14.81 -14.86
C GLY A 413 -24.74 -13.41 -14.25
N MET A 414 -25.53 -13.28 -13.17
CA MET A 414 -25.80 -11.99 -12.52
C MET A 414 -24.96 -11.81 -11.26
N PHE A 415 -24.42 -10.62 -11.07
CA PHE A 415 -23.74 -10.24 -9.81
C PHE A 415 -24.78 -10.09 -8.70
N VAL A 416 -24.58 -10.81 -7.61
CA VAL A 416 -25.51 -10.85 -6.46
C VAL A 416 -25.00 -10.01 -5.30
N GLY A 417 -23.68 -9.88 -5.18
CA GLY A 417 -23.06 -9.13 -4.08
C GLY A 417 -21.66 -9.63 -3.76
N THR A 418 -21.17 -9.27 -2.59
CA THR A 418 -19.86 -9.68 -2.09
C THR A 418 -20.01 -10.41 -0.77
N SER A 419 -19.09 -11.34 -0.51
CA SER A 419 -18.95 -12.10 0.74
C SER A 419 -17.48 -12.20 1.13
N ASN A 420 -17.21 -12.93 2.20
CA ASN A 420 -15.84 -13.23 2.63
C ASN A 420 -15.62 -14.75 2.61
N MET A 421 -14.52 -15.17 1.98
CA MET A 421 -13.99 -16.53 2.10
C MET A 421 -13.31 -16.67 3.45
N ALA A 422 -13.64 -17.71 4.20
CA ALA A 422 -12.88 -18.12 5.38
C ALA A 422 -11.66 -18.94 4.97
N HIS A 423 -10.71 -19.13 5.89
CA HIS A 423 -9.65 -20.11 5.68
C HIS A 423 -10.27 -21.50 5.58
N ALA A 424 -9.84 -22.28 4.58
CA ALA A 424 -10.20 -23.69 4.47
C ALA A 424 -9.03 -24.50 3.92
N GLY A 425 -8.59 -25.46 4.70
CA GLY A 425 -7.61 -26.47 4.30
C GLY A 425 -8.24 -27.58 3.46
N LYS A 426 -7.39 -28.45 2.92
CA LYS A 426 -7.84 -29.61 2.15
C LYS A 426 -8.75 -30.52 2.99
N GLY A 427 -9.91 -30.87 2.44
CA GLY A 427 -10.94 -31.68 3.09
C GLY A 427 -11.92 -30.90 3.95
N GLU A 428 -11.67 -29.63 4.25
CA GLU A 428 -12.58 -28.80 5.04
C GLU A 428 -13.81 -28.35 4.23
N PRO A 429 -14.99 -28.28 4.87
CA PRO A 429 -16.20 -27.82 4.20
C PRO A 429 -16.21 -26.30 4.02
N VAL A 430 -16.41 -25.87 2.78
CA VAL A 430 -16.57 -24.46 2.40
C VAL A 430 -18.04 -24.17 2.15
N ARG A 431 -18.53 -23.02 2.59
CA ARG A 431 -19.88 -22.54 2.38
C ARG A 431 -19.86 -21.12 1.85
N VAL A 432 -20.64 -20.90 0.79
CA VAL A 432 -20.74 -19.58 0.13
C VAL A 432 -22.22 -19.27 -0.10
N GLY A 433 -22.66 -18.10 0.33
CA GLY A 433 -24.04 -17.63 0.12
C GLY A 433 -24.20 -16.97 -1.25
N PHE A 434 -25.27 -17.31 -1.96
CA PHE A 434 -25.58 -16.82 -3.31
C PHE A 434 -26.85 -15.93 -3.35
N GLY A 435 -27.16 -15.26 -2.23
CA GLY A 435 -28.25 -14.30 -2.12
C GLY A 435 -29.62 -14.95 -1.86
N ALA A 436 -30.66 -14.11 -1.86
CA ALA A 436 -32.01 -14.55 -1.60
C ALA A 436 -32.59 -15.37 -2.76
N ASP A 437 -33.47 -16.32 -2.41
CA ASP A 437 -34.27 -17.09 -3.33
C ASP A 437 -35.76 -16.73 -3.14
N ASP A 438 -36.27 -15.89 -4.02
CA ASP A 438 -37.65 -15.37 -3.96
C ASP A 438 -38.71 -16.42 -4.27
N LYS A 439 -38.32 -17.58 -4.81
CA LYS A 439 -39.24 -18.71 -5.09
C LYS A 439 -39.51 -19.57 -3.85
N VAL A 440 -38.75 -19.41 -2.79
CA VAL A 440 -38.98 -20.10 -1.53
C VAL A 440 -39.46 -19.10 -0.50
N LYS A 441 -40.74 -19.20 -0.15
CA LYS A 441 -41.38 -18.34 0.83
C LYS A 441 -41.43 -19.03 2.20
N ILE A 442 -40.96 -18.34 3.23
CA ILE A 442 -40.92 -18.83 4.61
C ILE A 442 -41.72 -17.87 5.48
N GLU A 443 -42.63 -18.42 6.27
CA GLU A 443 -43.47 -17.68 7.18
C GLU A 443 -43.41 -18.30 8.57
N ARG A 444 -43.17 -17.50 9.60
CA ARG A 444 -43.20 -17.92 11.01
C ARG A 444 -44.33 -17.26 11.73
N SER A 445 -45.23 -18.05 12.32
CA SER A 445 -46.40 -17.59 13.05
C SER A 445 -46.41 -18.16 14.48
N VAL A 446 -46.94 -17.37 15.41
CA VAL A 446 -47.16 -17.80 16.80
C VAL A 446 -48.41 -18.65 16.85
N ILE A 447 -48.31 -19.90 17.35
CA ILE A 447 -49.48 -20.77 17.59
C ILE A 447 -49.97 -20.58 19.02
N LYS A 448 -49.09 -20.54 19.98
CA LYS A 448 -49.40 -20.46 21.40
C LYS A 448 -48.42 -19.61 22.16
N ARG A 449 -48.92 -18.72 22.98
CA ARG A 449 -48.18 -18.04 24.02
C ARG A 449 -49.01 -18.09 25.29
N ASN A 450 -48.55 -18.83 26.28
CA ASN A 450 -49.27 -19.01 27.53
C ASN A 450 -48.30 -18.72 28.69
N GLU A 451 -48.60 -17.71 29.46
CA GLU A 451 -47.90 -17.39 30.70
C GLU A 451 -48.79 -17.83 31.87
N GLY A 452 -48.38 -18.78 32.65
CA GLY A 452 -49.15 -19.31 33.74
C GLY A 452 -48.30 -19.67 34.96
N SER A 453 -48.93 -20.09 36.01
CA SER A 453 -48.28 -20.69 37.17
C SER A 453 -48.80 -22.11 37.39
N ALA A 454 -47.92 -23.07 37.61
CA ALA A 454 -48.24 -24.42 37.97
C ALA A 454 -47.72 -24.74 39.36
N GLY A 455 -48.56 -25.33 40.19
CA GLY A 455 -48.18 -25.78 41.55
C GLY A 455 -49.36 -25.85 42.50
N LEU A 456 -49.33 -26.81 43.42
CA LEU A 456 -50.30 -26.96 44.51
C LEU A 456 -49.74 -26.22 45.74
N ILE A 457 -50.42 -25.21 46.17
CA ILE A 457 -50.42 -24.44 47.46
C ILE A 457 -49.07 -24.10 48.12
N VAL A 458 -47.99 -24.84 47.90
CA VAL A 458 -46.69 -24.63 48.63
C VAL A 458 -45.52 -24.28 47.70
N THR A 459 -45.55 -24.63 46.39
CA THR A 459 -44.53 -24.29 45.41
C THR A 459 -45.14 -23.88 44.07
N THR A 460 -45.07 -22.60 43.73
CA THR A 460 -45.57 -22.03 42.47
C THR A 460 -44.41 -21.81 41.51
N ALA A 461 -44.27 -22.66 40.48
CA ALA A 461 -43.39 -22.41 39.38
C ALA A 461 -44.08 -21.55 38.31
N LYS A 462 -43.42 -20.52 37.79
CA LYS A 462 -43.89 -19.78 36.61
C LYS A 462 -43.55 -20.57 35.37
N ILE A 463 -44.56 -20.79 34.50
CA ILE A 463 -44.41 -21.48 33.23
C ILE A 463 -44.65 -20.50 32.10
N ASP A 464 -43.69 -20.36 31.16
CA ASP A 464 -43.85 -19.64 29.90
C ASP A 464 -43.80 -20.66 28.76
N GLU A 465 -44.94 -20.95 28.14
CA GLU A 465 -45.04 -21.87 27.01
C GLU A 465 -45.19 -21.08 25.73
N ARG A 466 -44.26 -21.28 24.78
CA ARG A 466 -44.26 -20.65 23.46
C ARG A 466 -44.22 -21.69 22.36
N ALA A 467 -45.16 -21.62 21.41
CA ALA A 467 -45.16 -22.48 20.24
C ALA A 467 -45.30 -21.65 18.96
N PHE A 468 -44.49 -22.04 17.98
CA PHE A 468 -44.38 -21.36 16.69
C PHE A 468 -44.59 -22.39 15.58
N LYS A 469 -45.16 -21.90 14.46
CA LYS A 469 -45.30 -22.68 13.23
C LYS A 469 -44.51 -21.99 12.12
N THR A 470 -43.54 -22.72 11.55
CA THR A 470 -42.83 -22.28 10.35
C THR A 470 -43.42 -22.99 9.14
N THR A 471 -43.92 -22.21 8.19
CA THR A 471 -44.50 -22.70 6.94
C THR A 471 -43.57 -22.39 5.80
N ILE A 472 -43.20 -23.39 5.00
CA ILE A 472 -42.33 -23.28 3.85
C ILE A 472 -43.13 -23.56 2.59
N ARG A 473 -43.04 -22.67 1.60
CA ARG A 473 -43.66 -22.84 0.27
C ARG A 473 -42.60 -22.79 -0.79
N ASN A 474 -42.41 -23.87 -1.53
CA ASN A 474 -41.51 -23.98 -2.65
C ASN A 474 -42.29 -23.74 -3.96
N ALA A 475 -41.93 -22.69 -4.68
CA ALA A 475 -42.46 -22.37 -5.99
C ALA A 475 -41.55 -22.76 -7.16
N HIS A 476 -40.46 -23.49 -6.88
CA HIS A 476 -39.68 -24.13 -7.94
C HIS A 476 -40.42 -25.36 -8.49
N ASP A 477 -40.10 -25.74 -9.70
CA ASP A 477 -40.61 -26.94 -10.35
C ASP A 477 -39.80 -28.21 -10.03
N PHE A 478 -38.85 -28.09 -9.07
CA PHE A 478 -37.99 -29.16 -8.56
C PHE A 478 -37.90 -29.13 -7.02
N PRO A 479 -37.55 -30.25 -6.38
CA PRO A 479 -37.38 -30.32 -4.94
C PRO A 479 -36.13 -29.55 -4.50
N VAL A 480 -36.23 -28.81 -3.38
CA VAL A 480 -35.15 -28.07 -2.77
C VAL A 480 -34.89 -28.55 -1.34
N LYS A 481 -33.62 -28.58 -0.93
CA LYS A 481 -33.27 -28.82 0.48
C LYS A 481 -33.39 -27.50 1.22
N VAL A 482 -34.14 -27.47 2.33
CA VAL A 482 -34.29 -26.29 3.16
C VAL A 482 -33.86 -26.58 4.58
N ALA A 483 -32.98 -25.73 5.13
CA ALA A 483 -32.56 -25.77 6.51
C ALA A 483 -33.10 -24.55 7.25
N ILE A 484 -33.94 -24.79 8.23
CA ILE A 484 -34.51 -23.74 9.09
C ILE A 484 -33.77 -23.73 10.41
N GLN A 485 -33.13 -22.59 10.72
CA GLN A 485 -32.51 -22.37 12.02
C GLN A 485 -33.51 -21.67 12.96
N ASP A 486 -33.69 -22.24 14.14
CA ASP A 486 -34.44 -21.63 15.24
C ASP A 486 -33.57 -21.62 16.51
N GLN A 487 -34.03 -20.93 17.52
CA GLN A 487 -33.29 -20.69 18.73
C GLN A 487 -34.12 -21.10 19.95
N LEU A 488 -33.54 -21.96 20.78
CA LEU A 488 -34.02 -22.27 22.11
C LEU A 488 -33.27 -21.39 23.14
N PRO A 489 -33.98 -20.81 24.12
CA PRO A 489 -33.31 -20.15 25.22
C PRO A 489 -32.39 -21.11 25.96
N VAL A 490 -31.26 -20.62 26.42
CA VAL A 490 -30.31 -21.37 27.26
C VAL A 490 -30.28 -20.70 28.61
N SER A 491 -30.57 -21.46 29.68
CA SER A 491 -30.46 -20.95 31.05
C SER A 491 -29.05 -21.12 31.61
N GLU A 492 -28.57 -20.10 32.31
CA GLU A 492 -27.39 -20.15 33.19
C GLU A 492 -27.79 -20.25 34.65
N ASN A 493 -29.09 -20.16 34.96
CA ASN A 493 -29.64 -20.30 36.32
C ASN A 493 -30.22 -21.70 36.51
N GLU A 494 -29.79 -22.43 37.50
CA GLU A 494 -30.22 -23.79 37.85
C GLU A 494 -31.72 -23.89 38.16
N GLU A 495 -32.34 -22.79 38.59
CA GLU A 495 -33.80 -22.74 38.86
C GLU A 495 -34.66 -22.62 37.61
N ILE A 496 -34.06 -22.36 36.43
CA ILE A 496 -34.80 -22.20 35.16
C ILE A 496 -34.52 -23.39 34.25
N ALA A 497 -35.50 -24.27 34.10
CA ALA A 497 -35.43 -25.35 33.13
C ALA A 497 -36.06 -24.93 31.81
N VAL A 498 -35.39 -25.21 30.67
CA VAL A 498 -35.91 -24.99 29.32
C VAL A 498 -36.01 -26.34 28.63
N GLU A 499 -37.19 -26.70 28.21
CA GLU A 499 -37.50 -27.99 27.59
C GLU A 499 -38.23 -27.82 26.27
N MET A 500 -37.91 -28.67 25.30
CA MET A 500 -38.74 -28.80 24.08
C MET A 500 -39.98 -29.64 24.38
N LEU A 501 -41.11 -29.15 23.97
CA LEU A 501 -42.36 -29.89 24.13
C LEU A 501 -42.40 -31.12 23.21
N PRO A 502 -43.04 -32.22 23.64
CA PRO A 502 -43.15 -33.44 22.84
C PRO A 502 -43.79 -33.26 21.46
N SER A 503 -44.61 -32.22 21.28
CA SER A 503 -45.21 -31.86 20.00
C SER A 503 -44.33 -31.08 19.04
N THR A 504 -43.08 -30.76 19.47
CA THR A 504 -42.12 -30.05 18.64
C THR A 504 -41.55 -30.97 17.55
N THR A 505 -41.45 -30.49 16.32
CA THR A 505 -40.75 -31.20 15.25
C THR A 505 -39.30 -31.43 15.67
N PRO A 506 -38.82 -32.69 15.72
CA PRO A 506 -37.43 -32.95 16.17
C PRO A 506 -36.40 -32.22 15.28
N PRO A 507 -35.48 -31.47 15.86
CA PRO A 507 -34.43 -30.85 15.08
C PRO A 507 -33.47 -31.91 14.49
N THR A 508 -32.96 -31.64 13.29
CA THR A 508 -31.94 -32.48 12.64
C THR A 508 -30.59 -32.34 13.31
N SER A 509 -30.29 -31.14 13.84
CA SER A 509 -29.04 -30.81 14.52
C SER A 509 -29.29 -29.88 15.70
N LEU A 510 -28.57 -30.13 16.80
CA LEU A 510 -28.54 -29.28 17.99
C LEU A 510 -27.20 -28.56 18.08
N ASN A 511 -27.19 -27.36 18.67
CA ASN A 511 -25.98 -26.53 18.87
C ASN A 511 -25.22 -26.28 17.57
N VAL A 512 -25.94 -25.93 16.52
CA VAL A 512 -25.40 -25.72 15.17
C VAL A 512 -24.21 -24.76 15.19
N ARG A 513 -23.06 -25.20 14.67
CA ARG A 513 -21.78 -24.47 14.68
C ARG A 513 -21.32 -24.07 16.10
N ASP A 514 -21.42 -24.99 17.05
CA ASP A 514 -21.05 -24.82 18.46
C ASP A 514 -21.78 -23.67 19.19
N ARG A 515 -22.94 -23.21 18.63
CA ARG A 515 -23.79 -22.20 19.26
C ARG A 515 -24.86 -22.88 20.11
N ARG A 516 -24.72 -22.74 21.43
CA ARG A 516 -25.67 -23.31 22.38
C ARG A 516 -27.10 -22.79 22.12
N GLY A 517 -28.06 -23.71 22.10
CA GLY A 517 -29.46 -23.41 21.89
C GLY A 517 -29.86 -23.14 20.43
N VAL A 518 -28.94 -23.09 19.45
CA VAL A 518 -29.29 -22.98 18.03
C VAL A 518 -29.56 -24.36 17.48
N THR A 519 -30.73 -24.55 16.90
CA THR A 519 -31.20 -25.81 16.32
C THR A 519 -31.44 -25.67 14.81
N GLU A 520 -31.33 -26.77 14.08
CA GLU A 520 -31.60 -26.80 12.64
C GLU A 520 -32.53 -27.95 12.30
#